data_d517c0c8a03037a950d5a69bd9fdf8c2
#
_entry.id   d517c0c8a03037a950d5a69bd9fdf8c2
#
_cell.length_a   1.000
_cell.length_b   1.000
_cell.length_c   1.000
_cell.angle_alpha   90.00
_cell.angle_beta   90.00
_cell.angle_gamma   90.00
#
_symmetry.space_group_name_H-M   'P 1'
#
loop_
_entity.id
_entity.type
_entity.pdbx_description
1 polymer ?
#
loop_
_entity_poly.entity_id
_entity_poly.type
_entity_poly.pdbx_seq_one_letter_code
_entity_poly.pdbx_strand_id
1 'polypeptide(L)'
;RGAYWLGRTYKELNDKDLSTKWFKESSNYLTTYYGQLSFRELNPNANFELSKDLQVKTEYREYFFKKEIVKLIYLLDELDEDKYAKYMLRHLANDDIDSGSEILAAELATNIERFDFAIQISKIASYEKRFHNKYNYPIISTPNYINGRKIPESAFILSIIRQESE
;
A
#
# COMPACT_ATOMS: atom_id res chain seq x y z
N ARG A 1 11.08 -9.63 7.43
CA ARG A 1 12.34 -10.28 7.04
C ARG A 1 12.83 -11.25 8.10
N GLY A 2 13.03 -10.83 9.36
CA GLY A 2 13.55 -11.68 10.44
C GLY A 2 12.74 -12.95 10.64
N ALA A 3 11.41 -12.84 10.70
CA ALA A 3 10.51 -13.98 10.87
C ALA A 3 10.66 -15.04 9.75
N TYR A 4 10.82 -14.63 8.49
CA TYR A 4 11.08 -15.56 7.39
C TYR A 4 12.37 -16.38 7.63
N TRP A 5 13.45 -15.71 7.99
CA TRP A 5 14.72 -16.41 8.23
C TRP A 5 14.67 -17.32 9.46
N LEU A 6 13.96 -16.91 10.52
CA LEU A 6 13.69 -17.82 11.65
C LEU A 6 12.90 -19.05 11.20
N GLY A 7 11.86 -18.86 10.38
CA GLY A 7 11.12 -19.99 9.80
C GLY A 7 12.02 -20.94 9.02
N ARG A 8 12.95 -20.42 8.20
CA ARG A 8 13.93 -21.21 7.47
C ARG A 8 14.90 -21.94 8.40
N THR A 9 15.42 -21.26 9.41
CA THR A 9 16.34 -21.87 10.40
C THR A 9 15.68 -23.04 11.13
N TYR A 10 14.48 -22.86 11.64
CA TYR A 10 13.77 -23.94 12.32
C TYR A 10 13.35 -25.08 11.39
N LYS A 11 13.13 -24.80 10.12
CA LYS A 11 12.90 -25.82 9.09
C LYS A 11 14.13 -26.72 8.91
N GLU A 12 15.33 -26.14 8.83
CA GLU A 12 16.59 -26.89 8.75
C GLU A 12 16.91 -27.66 10.04
N LEU A 13 16.48 -27.16 11.20
CA LEU A 13 16.58 -27.87 12.49
C LEU A 13 15.51 -28.94 12.69
N ASN A 14 14.65 -29.18 11.69
CA ASN A 14 13.51 -30.10 11.74
C ASN A 14 12.47 -29.78 12.84
N ASP A 15 12.43 -28.56 13.36
CA ASP A 15 11.40 -28.07 14.26
C ASP A 15 10.23 -27.50 13.45
N LYS A 16 9.27 -28.35 13.11
CA LYS A 16 8.13 -27.98 12.27
C LYS A 16 7.19 -26.95 12.93
N ASP A 17 7.04 -27.02 14.25
CA ASP A 17 6.12 -26.15 14.97
C ASP A 17 6.63 -24.72 14.99
N LEU A 18 7.89 -24.50 15.35
CA LEU A 18 8.51 -23.19 15.33
C LEU A 18 8.69 -22.66 13.90
N SER A 19 9.04 -23.52 12.94
CA SER A 19 9.10 -23.14 11.54
C SER A 19 7.75 -22.61 11.05
N THR A 20 6.69 -23.35 11.26
CA THR A 20 5.32 -22.96 10.86
C THR A 20 4.88 -21.67 11.55
N LYS A 21 5.16 -21.51 12.84
CA LYS A 21 4.86 -20.29 13.61
C LYS A 21 5.49 -19.06 12.96
N TRP A 22 6.79 -19.12 12.64
CA TRP A 22 7.52 -18.00 12.11
C TRP A 22 7.16 -17.69 10.65
N PHE A 23 6.87 -18.70 9.83
CA PHE A 23 6.33 -18.47 8.49
C PHE A 23 4.93 -17.84 8.54
N LYS A 24 4.05 -18.25 9.46
CA LYS A 24 2.74 -17.61 9.66
C LYS A 24 2.89 -16.14 10.05
N GLU A 25 3.79 -15.82 10.96
CA GLU A 25 4.04 -14.41 11.33
C GLU A 25 4.52 -13.57 10.14
N SER A 26 5.46 -14.09 9.36
CA SER A 26 5.95 -13.40 8.16
C SER A 26 4.88 -13.27 7.07
N SER A 27 4.04 -14.30 6.87
CA SER A 27 3.00 -14.32 5.83
C SER A 27 1.86 -13.31 6.06
N ASN A 28 1.75 -12.73 7.25
CA ASN A 28 0.83 -11.62 7.49
C ASN A 28 1.16 -10.35 6.68
N TYR A 29 2.33 -10.29 6.06
CA TYR A 29 2.80 -9.13 5.29
C TYR A 29 2.94 -9.48 3.81
N LEU A 30 1.84 -9.88 3.16
CA LEU A 30 1.82 -10.30 1.73
C LEU A 30 2.25 -9.21 0.75
N THR A 31 2.28 -7.96 1.17
CA THR A 31 2.80 -6.84 0.37
C THR A 31 4.34 -6.81 0.33
N THR A 32 5.01 -7.69 1.08
CA THR A 32 6.47 -7.79 1.13
C THR A 32 6.98 -9.07 0.49
N TYR A 33 8.18 -9.03 -0.08
CA TYR A 33 8.83 -10.20 -0.67
C TYR A 33 8.92 -11.39 0.29
N TYR A 34 9.38 -11.17 1.53
CA TYR A 34 9.51 -12.26 2.51
C TYR A 34 8.16 -12.75 3.04
N GLY A 35 7.14 -11.90 3.04
CA GLY A 35 5.76 -12.31 3.35
C GLY A 35 5.23 -13.28 2.30
N GLN A 36 5.42 -12.97 1.02
CA GLN A 36 5.02 -13.83 -0.08
C GLN A 36 5.77 -15.16 -0.10
N LEU A 37 7.10 -15.14 0.15
CA LEU A 37 7.87 -16.38 0.28
C LEU A 37 7.37 -17.24 1.44
N SER A 38 7.09 -16.63 2.59
CA SER A 38 6.56 -17.35 3.76
C SER A 38 5.18 -17.95 3.48
N PHE A 39 4.33 -17.22 2.78
CA PHE A 39 3.02 -17.75 2.37
C PHE A 39 3.18 -18.98 1.47
N ARG A 40 4.10 -18.95 0.51
CA ARG A 40 4.38 -20.09 -0.38
C ARG A 40 4.97 -21.29 0.34
N GLU A 41 5.79 -21.10 1.37
CA GLU A 41 6.29 -22.19 2.22
C GLU A 41 5.13 -22.90 2.95
N LEU A 42 4.11 -22.17 3.38
CA LEU A 42 2.94 -22.73 4.05
C LEU A 42 1.90 -23.29 3.07
N ASN A 43 1.78 -22.71 1.89
CA ASN A 43 0.73 -22.97 0.91
C ASN A 43 1.32 -23.08 -0.51
N PRO A 44 2.08 -24.13 -0.84
CA PRO A 44 2.87 -24.21 -2.08
C PRO A 44 2.04 -24.04 -3.35
N ASN A 45 0.79 -24.52 -3.35
CA ASN A 45 -0.09 -24.54 -4.52
C ASN A 45 -1.20 -23.48 -4.48
N ALA A 46 -1.24 -22.62 -3.47
CA ALA A 46 -2.26 -21.59 -3.37
C ALA A 46 -1.79 -20.27 -4.04
N ASN A 47 -2.72 -19.59 -4.70
CA ASN A 47 -2.53 -18.20 -5.06
C ASN A 47 -2.73 -17.35 -3.80
N PHE A 48 -1.89 -16.34 -3.62
CA PHE A 48 -2.14 -15.38 -2.55
C PHE A 48 -3.05 -14.27 -3.05
N GLU A 49 -4.03 -13.94 -2.23
CA GLU A 49 -4.91 -12.81 -2.46
C GLU A 49 -4.59 -11.74 -1.43
N LEU A 50 -4.45 -10.51 -1.88
CA LEU A 50 -4.31 -9.38 -0.97
C LEU A 50 -5.65 -9.15 -0.26
N SER A 51 -5.58 -8.72 1.00
CA SER A 51 -6.78 -8.38 1.77
C SER A 51 -7.60 -7.32 1.02
N LYS A 52 -8.93 -7.41 1.14
CA LYS A 52 -9.80 -6.36 0.60
C LYS A 52 -9.63 -5.07 1.41
N ASP A 53 -9.68 -3.95 0.71
CA ASP A 53 -9.64 -2.64 1.37
C ASP A 53 -10.87 -2.46 2.28
N LEU A 54 -10.68 -1.74 3.38
CA LEU A 54 -11.77 -1.37 4.28
C LEU A 54 -12.85 -0.59 3.52
N GLN A 55 -14.11 -0.96 3.73
CA GLN A 55 -15.23 -0.22 3.17
C GLN A 55 -15.58 0.96 4.09
N VAL A 56 -15.38 2.17 3.60
CA VAL A 56 -15.70 3.39 4.33
C VAL A 56 -17.22 3.66 4.22
N LYS A 57 -17.86 3.96 5.35
CA LYS A 57 -19.28 4.33 5.39
C LYS A 57 -19.53 5.61 4.62
N THR A 58 -20.64 5.67 3.89
CA THR A 58 -21.01 6.81 3.04
C THR A 58 -21.09 8.11 3.84
N GLU A 59 -21.68 8.05 5.03
CA GLU A 59 -21.85 9.23 5.89
C GLU A 59 -20.50 9.81 6.33
N TYR A 60 -19.52 8.93 6.67
CA TYR A 60 -18.18 9.39 7.04
C TYR A 60 -17.43 9.94 5.83
N ARG A 61 -17.58 9.33 4.66
CA ARG A 61 -17.01 9.84 3.42
C ARG A 61 -17.49 11.26 3.11
N GLU A 62 -18.79 11.49 3.17
CA GLU A 62 -19.36 12.81 2.94
C GLU A 62 -18.88 13.84 3.96
N TYR A 63 -18.82 13.47 5.23
CA TYR A 63 -18.26 14.31 6.29
C TYR A 63 -16.80 14.66 6.03
N PHE A 64 -15.98 13.67 5.67
CA PHE A 64 -14.56 13.85 5.42
C PHE A 64 -14.30 14.85 4.29
N PHE A 65 -14.97 14.70 3.15
CA PHE A 65 -14.77 15.58 1.99
C PHE A 65 -15.38 16.99 2.17
N LYS A 66 -16.20 17.22 3.18
CA LYS A 66 -16.71 18.56 3.54
C LYS A 66 -15.77 19.33 4.48
N LYS A 67 -14.72 18.71 5.01
CA LYS A 67 -13.77 19.38 5.92
C LYS A 67 -13.04 20.54 5.23
N GLU A 68 -12.86 21.64 5.95
CA GLU A 68 -12.13 22.81 5.43
C GLU A 68 -10.68 22.48 5.02
N ILE A 69 -10.04 21.58 5.76
CA ILE A 69 -8.69 21.13 5.43
C ILE A 69 -8.60 20.42 4.08
N VAL A 70 -9.66 19.75 3.62
CA VAL A 70 -9.72 19.15 2.26
C VAL A 70 -9.71 20.25 1.21
N LYS A 71 -10.49 21.32 1.40
CA LYS A 71 -10.49 22.49 0.50
C LYS A 71 -9.11 23.16 0.47
N LEU A 72 -8.46 23.27 1.64
CA LEU A 72 -7.12 23.80 1.74
C LEU A 72 -6.11 22.93 0.95
N ILE A 73 -6.22 21.60 1.00
CA ILE A 73 -5.34 20.71 0.24
C ILE A 73 -5.48 20.94 -1.28
N TYR A 74 -6.71 21.05 -1.79
CA TYR A 74 -6.92 21.39 -3.21
C TYR A 74 -6.30 22.75 -3.59
N LEU A 75 -6.43 23.76 -2.73
CA LEU A 75 -5.83 25.08 -2.97
C LEU A 75 -4.30 25.01 -2.96
N LEU A 76 -3.72 24.23 -2.03
CA LEU A 76 -2.27 24.06 -1.96
C LEU A 76 -1.72 23.33 -3.19
N ASP A 77 -2.47 22.37 -3.72
CA ASP A 77 -2.14 21.66 -4.94
C ASP A 77 -2.17 22.62 -6.17
N GLU A 78 -3.23 23.44 -6.29
CA GLU A 78 -3.32 24.48 -7.34
C GLU A 78 -2.17 25.51 -7.28
N LEU A 79 -1.58 25.71 -6.11
CA LEU A 79 -0.47 26.64 -5.88
C LEU A 79 0.92 25.97 -5.94
N ASP A 80 0.99 24.70 -6.31
CA ASP A 80 2.21 23.86 -6.31
C ASP A 80 2.91 23.80 -4.93
N GLU A 81 2.15 23.96 -3.84
CA GLU A 81 2.66 23.95 -2.46
C GLU A 81 2.66 22.52 -1.85
N ASP A 82 3.31 21.61 -2.56
CA ASP A 82 3.39 20.18 -2.27
C ASP A 82 3.74 19.83 -0.83
N LYS A 83 4.69 20.55 -0.26
CA LYS A 83 5.17 20.32 1.09
C LYS A 83 4.04 20.46 2.12
N TYR A 84 3.24 21.49 1.99
CA TYR A 84 2.13 21.76 2.89
C TYR A 84 0.96 20.82 2.64
N ALA A 85 0.63 20.56 1.36
CA ALA A 85 -0.38 19.57 0.98
C ALA A 85 -0.06 18.20 1.60
N LYS A 86 1.19 17.75 1.54
CA LYS A 86 1.65 16.50 2.16
C LYS A 86 1.45 16.45 3.68
N TYR A 87 1.75 17.54 4.39
CA TYR A 87 1.53 17.60 5.83
C TYR A 87 0.04 17.54 6.19
N MET A 88 -0.81 18.25 5.44
CA MET A 88 -2.25 18.24 5.65
C MET A 88 -2.86 16.86 5.36
N LEU A 89 -2.43 16.19 4.29
CA LEU A 89 -2.84 14.81 3.97
C LEU A 89 -2.46 13.83 5.09
N ARG A 90 -1.25 13.93 5.63
CA ARG A 90 -0.81 13.10 6.75
C ARG A 90 -1.64 13.37 8.02
N HIS A 91 -1.97 14.61 8.28
CA HIS A 91 -2.82 14.96 9.41
C HIS A 91 -4.22 14.33 9.24
N LEU A 92 -4.84 14.49 8.07
CA LEU A 92 -6.13 13.88 7.76
C LEU A 92 -6.12 12.36 7.84
N ALA A 93 -5.05 11.71 7.39
CA ALA A 93 -4.94 10.26 7.44
C ALA A 93 -5.00 9.72 8.88
N ASN A 94 -4.48 10.48 9.85
CA ASN A 94 -4.43 10.08 11.27
C ASN A 94 -5.62 10.60 12.12
N ASP A 95 -6.59 11.26 11.51
CA ASP A 95 -7.67 11.92 12.24
C ASP A 95 -8.66 10.90 12.86
N ASP A 96 -9.13 9.94 12.07
CA ASP A 96 -10.04 8.88 12.51
C ASP A 96 -9.80 7.59 11.70
N ILE A 97 -8.76 6.86 12.09
CA ILE A 97 -8.29 5.66 11.39
C ILE A 97 -9.39 4.59 11.34
N ASP A 98 -10.11 4.40 12.43
CA ASP A 98 -11.15 3.37 12.56
C ASP A 98 -12.33 3.61 11.61
N SER A 99 -12.64 4.87 11.31
CA SER A 99 -13.66 5.26 10.33
C SER A 99 -13.15 5.27 8.89
N GLY A 100 -11.85 5.13 8.67
CA GLY A 100 -11.24 5.02 7.35
C GLY A 100 -10.62 6.33 6.82
N SER A 101 -10.19 7.23 7.69
CA SER A 101 -9.51 8.48 7.31
C SER A 101 -8.26 8.25 6.45
N GLU A 102 -7.49 7.18 6.70
CA GLU A 102 -6.33 6.82 5.88
C GLU A 102 -6.70 6.55 4.43
N ILE A 103 -7.78 5.78 4.21
CA ILE A 103 -8.26 5.45 2.85
C ILE A 103 -8.72 6.70 2.13
N LEU A 104 -9.47 7.57 2.82
CA LEU A 104 -9.99 8.80 2.22
C LEU A 104 -8.88 9.82 1.96
N ALA A 105 -7.85 9.90 2.80
CA ALA A 105 -6.70 10.74 2.57
C ALA A 105 -5.85 10.22 1.37
N ALA A 106 -5.69 8.91 1.23
CA ALA A 106 -5.04 8.32 0.06
C ALA A 106 -5.87 8.51 -1.23
N GLU A 107 -7.20 8.45 -1.13
CA GLU A 107 -8.09 8.79 -2.23
C GLU A 107 -7.97 10.27 -2.62
N LEU A 108 -7.97 11.18 -1.65
CA LEU A 108 -7.78 12.61 -1.90
C LEU A 108 -6.44 12.87 -2.60
N ALA A 109 -5.36 12.25 -2.12
CA ALA A 109 -4.06 12.33 -2.79
C ALA A 109 -4.10 11.84 -4.24
N THR A 110 -4.85 10.75 -4.50
CA THR A 110 -5.04 10.24 -5.87
C THR A 110 -5.85 11.21 -6.73
N ASN A 111 -6.86 11.88 -6.17
CA ASN A 111 -7.72 12.83 -6.89
C ASN A 111 -6.96 14.09 -7.35
N ILE A 112 -5.91 14.48 -6.62
CA ILE A 112 -4.98 15.55 -7.01
C ILE A 112 -3.75 15.00 -7.74
N GLU A 113 -3.83 13.78 -8.30
CA GLU A 113 -2.76 13.11 -9.07
C GLU A 113 -1.44 12.88 -8.31
N ARG A 114 -1.45 13.02 -6.97
CA ARG A 114 -0.29 12.80 -6.11
C ARG A 114 -0.23 11.34 -5.63
N PHE A 115 0.01 10.43 -6.57
CA PHE A 115 0.14 9.00 -6.30
C PHE A 115 1.27 8.69 -5.32
N ASP A 116 2.33 9.49 -5.29
CA ASP A 116 3.43 9.39 -4.33
C ASP A 116 2.95 9.57 -2.89
N PHE A 117 2.04 10.50 -2.64
CA PHE A 117 1.46 10.70 -1.31
C PHE A 117 0.49 9.57 -0.93
N ALA A 118 -0.34 9.12 -1.88
CA ALA A 118 -1.24 7.98 -1.67
C ALA A 118 -0.46 6.71 -1.30
N ILE A 119 0.64 6.43 -2.01
CA ILE A 119 1.54 5.32 -1.72
C ILE A 119 2.15 5.46 -0.32
N GLN A 120 2.64 6.64 0.06
CA GLN A 120 3.24 6.86 1.39
C GLN A 120 2.25 6.60 2.52
N ILE A 121 1.02 7.11 2.43
CA ILE A 121 -0.04 6.88 3.42
C ILE A 121 -0.31 5.38 3.55
N SER A 122 -0.54 4.71 2.44
CA SER A 122 -0.86 3.27 2.40
C SER A 122 0.30 2.40 2.87
N LYS A 123 1.55 2.81 2.61
CA LYS A 123 2.74 2.11 3.06
C LYS A 123 2.91 2.21 4.58
N ILE A 124 2.70 3.39 5.16
CA ILE A 124 2.75 3.57 6.61
C ILE A 124 1.70 2.70 7.30
N ALA A 125 0.46 2.71 6.80
CA ALA A 125 -0.63 1.87 7.29
C ALA A 125 -0.26 0.37 7.24
N SER A 126 0.43 -0.07 6.19
CA SER A 126 0.83 -1.47 6.02
C SER A 126 1.81 -1.98 7.08
N TYR A 127 2.62 -1.12 7.69
CA TYR A 127 3.48 -1.49 8.81
C TYR A 127 2.70 -1.88 10.06
N GLU A 128 1.47 -1.38 10.18
CA GLU A 128 0.54 -1.72 11.24
C GLU A 128 -0.54 -2.72 10.80
N LYS A 129 -0.27 -3.46 9.72
CA LYS A 129 -1.15 -4.52 9.15
C LYS A 129 -2.48 -3.98 8.62
N ARG A 130 -2.60 -2.68 8.33
CA ARG A 130 -3.73 -2.10 7.60
C ARG A 130 -3.34 -1.95 6.13
N PHE A 131 -3.99 -2.69 5.25
CA PHE A 131 -3.61 -2.78 3.85
C PHE A 131 -4.64 -2.06 2.97
N HIS A 132 -4.22 -1.00 2.31
CA HIS A 132 -4.99 -0.21 1.36
C HIS A 132 -4.43 -0.46 -0.05
N ASN A 133 -4.69 -1.65 -0.59
CA ASN A 133 -4.02 -2.17 -1.78
C ASN A 133 -4.25 -1.31 -3.01
N LYS A 134 -5.46 -0.76 -3.19
CA LYS A 134 -5.81 0.14 -4.30
C LYS A 134 -4.87 1.34 -4.39
N TYR A 135 -4.50 1.91 -3.24
CA TYR A 135 -3.67 3.11 -3.15
C TYR A 135 -2.18 2.79 -2.98
N ASN A 136 -1.86 1.64 -2.41
CA ASN A 136 -0.48 1.17 -2.30
C ASN A 136 0.09 0.70 -3.65
N TYR A 137 -0.79 0.25 -4.56
CA TYR A 137 -0.43 -0.22 -5.91
C TYR A 137 -1.30 0.47 -6.96
N PRO A 138 -1.13 1.79 -7.19
CA PRO A 138 -1.91 2.50 -8.18
C PRO A 138 -1.62 1.97 -9.58
N ILE A 139 -2.69 1.74 -10.35
CA ILE A 139 -2.60 1.33 -11.75
C ILE A 139 -2.74 2.57 -12.60
N ILE A 140 -1.63 3.02 -13.18
CA ILE A 140 -1.60 4.11 -14.15
C ILE A 140 -1.38 3.59 -15.56
N SER A 141 -1.85 4.33 -16.56
CA SER A 141 -1.66 3.96 -17.96
C SER A 141 -0.19 4.04 -18.34
N THR A 142 0.33 2.98 -18.94
CA THR A 142 1.67 2.94 -19.49
C THR A 142 1.58 2.74 -21.02
N PRO A 143 2.46 3.35 -21.83
CA PRO A 143 2.47 3.12 -23.28
C PRO A 143 2.82 1.67 -23.58
N ASN A 144 2.35 1.13 -24.70
CA ASN A 144 2.74 -0.21 -25.16
C ASN A 144 4.00 -0.19 -26.04
N TYR A 145 4.30 0.96 -26.65
CA TYR A 145 5.44 1.17 -27.56
C TYR A 145 6.08 2.52 -27.28
N ILE A 146 7.40 2.56 -27.38
CA ILE A 146 8.19 3.80 -27.36
C ILE A 146 9.13 3.76 -28.57
N ASN A 147 9.09 4.77 -29.43
CA ASN A 147 9.89 4.86 -30.66
C ASN A 147 9.79 3.60 -31.55
N GLY A 148 8.58 3.04 -31.69
CA GLY A 148 8.31 1.84 -32.49
C GLY A 148 8.78 0.51 -31.88
N ARG A 149 9.35 0.52 -30.67
CA ARG A 149 9.76 -0.67 -29.93
C ARG A 149 8.73 -1.03 -28.87
N LYS A 150 8.37 -2.32 -28.81
CA LYS A 150 7.53 -2.83 -27.73
C LYS A 150 8.27 -2.69 -26.39
N ILE A 151 7.58 -2.16 -25.40
CA ILE A 151 8.13 -2.03 -24.04
C ILE A 151 7.71 -3.24 -23.18
N PRO A 152 8.34 -3.43 -22.00
CA PRO A 152 7.94 -4.45 -21.05
C PRO A 152 6.47 -4.31 -20.61
N GLU A 153 5.92 -5.38 -20.03
CA GLU A 153 4.56 -5.37 -19.50
C GLU A 153 4.35 -4.27 -18.46
N SER A 154 3.15 -3.66 -18.44
CA SER A 154 2.80 -2.58 -17.52
C SER A 154 3.09 -2.95 -16.06
N ALA A 155 2.79 -4.19 -15.64
CA ALA A 155 3.06 -4.65 -14.28
C ALA A 155 4.54 -4.57 -13.90
N PHE A 156 5.44 -4.89 -14.83
CA PHE A 156 6.89 -4.78 -14.62
C PHE A 156 7.33 -3.32 -14.48
N ILE A 157 6.84 -2.45 -15.39
CA ILE A 157 7.15 -1.00 -15.37
C ILE A 157 6.66 -0.39 -14.05
N LEU A 158 5.40 -0.65 -13.66
CA LEU A 158 4.80 -0.13 -12.44
C LEU A 158 5.52 -0.64 -11.19
N SER A 159 6.03 -1.87 -11.20
CA SER A 159 6.81 -2.40 -10.06
C SER A 159 8.14 -1.66 -9.86
N ILE A 160 8.81 -1.27 -10.96
CA ILE A 160 10.04 -0.46 -10.90
C ILE A 160 9.71 0.96 -10.42
N ILE A 161 8.70 1.60 -11.02
CA ILE A 161 8.27 2.95 -10.60
C ILE A 161 7.94 2.94 -9.09
N ARG A 162 7.21 1.93 -8.63
CA ARG A 162 6.86 1.77 -7.22
C ARG A 162 8.09 1.65 -6.33
N GLN A 163 9.10 0.89 -6.75
CA GLN A 163 10.34 0.69 -6.00
C GLN A 163 11.19 1.97 -5.93
N GLU A 164 11.27 2.71 -7.03
CA GLU A 164 12.09 3.93 -7.11
C GLU A 164 11.40 5.17 -6.48
N SER A 165 10.08 5.11 -6.26
CA SER A 165 9.30 6.21 -5.67
C SER A 165 9.25 6.15 -4.13
N GLU A 166 9.94 5.20 -3.50
CA GLU A 166 9.94 5.01 -2.04
C GLU A 166 10.98 5.91 -1.31
#